data_bdddc0a77cb5d96ae385b3f4bf36665b
#
_entry.id   bdddc0a77cb5d96ae385b3f4bf36665b
#
_cell.length_a   1.000
_cell.length_b   1.000
_cell.length_c   1.000
_cell.angle_alpha   90.00
_cell.angle_beta   90.00
_cell.angle_gamma   90.00
#
_symmetry.space_group_name_H-M   'P 1'
#
loop_
_entity.id
_entity.type
_entity.pdbx_description
1 polymer ?
#
loop_
_entity_poly.entity_id
_entity_poly.type
_entity_poly.pdbx_seq_one_letter_code
_entity_poly.pdbx_strand_id
1 'polypeptide(L)'
;MKIISGSVLIVSCLTLILLIVFVKGCSYWQGPHSDHFKENRFINNEPNNTFSDHLKWLWEMETVEWPKWIDDPPQPRPLSYVKENNILRVTYVNHASVLIQTDGVNILTDPIWSECAGPVSWAGAKRIRAPGIKFNELPKIDIILISHDHYDHLDILTLKKIIGTSHPLILGGLGITKRLNSLKYDNVKQLDWWQEYSFSPTGKITFVPSRHSSGRGMFDKNKTLWGGFVIKVPVGNVLFVGDTAFGEFFKDIKRKFSRFRLTILPIGSYEKRWFMKSQHMNPDDAVQVHKKLNASKSMGIHFATFNEHAEQTVDAHEKDLKIALKKYNVPENDFWILKFGEGRELKM
;
A
#
# COMPACT_ATOMS: atom_id res chain seq x y z
N MET A 1 -49.55 -17.52 -16.00
CA MET A 1 -48.10 -17.79 -15.89
C MET A 1 -47.52 -17.78 -17.31
N LYS A 2 -46.85 -16.67 -17.71
CA LYS A 2 -46.27 -16.57 -19.06
C LYS A 2 -44.99 -17.40 -19.09
N ILE A 3 -44.96 -18.39 -19.93
CA ILE A 3 -43.76 -19.17 -20.24
C ILE A 3 -42.77 -18.22 -20.93
N ILE A 4 -41.73 -17.81 -20.23
CA ILE A 4 -40.61 -17.11 -20.87
C ILE A 4 -39.97 -18.09 -21.83
N SER A 5 -40.00 -17.81 -23.13
CA SER A 5 -39.55 -18.73 -24.16
C SER A 5 -38.06 -19.04 -23.94
N GLY A 6 -37.70 -20.34 -24.05
CA GLY A 6 -36.29 -20.79 -23.83
C GLY A 6 -35.25 -20.02 -24.66
N SER A 7 -35.66 -19.41 -25.77
CA SER A 7 -34.85 -18.55 -26.62
C SER A 7 -34.39 -17.28 -25.91
N VAL A 8 -35.21 -16.63 -25.08
CA VAL A 8 -34.84 -15.41 -24.34
C VAL A 8 -33.84 -15.76 -23.25
N LEU A 9 -34.00 -16.92 -22.60
CA LEU A 9 -33.06 -17.37 -21.57
C LEU A 9 -31.66 -17.69 -22.15
N ILE A 10 -31.66 -18.37 -23.32
CA ILE A 10 -30.40 -18.72 -24.02
C ILE A 10 -29.68 -17.46 -24.51
N VAL A 11 -30.38 -16.50 -25.08
CA VAL A 11 -29.76 -15.21 -25.53
C VAL A 11 -29.20 -14.42 -24.33
N SER A 12 -29.95 -14.39 -23.22
CA SER A 12 -29.47 -13.72 -21.99
C SER A 12 -28.24 -14.40 -21.39
N CYS A 13 -28.18 -15.75 -21.39
CA CYS A 13 -27.02 -16.50 -20.94
C CYS A 13 -25.81 -16.32 -21.87
N LEU A 14 -26.01 -16.31 -23.20
CA LEU A 14 -24.95 -16.08 -24.16
C LEU A 14 -24.40 -14.65 -24.07
N THR A 15 -25.25 -13.63 -23.92
CA THR A 15 -24.81 -12.24 -23.71
C THR A 15 -24.04 -12.07 -22.42
N LEU A 16 -24.47 -12.72 -21.33
CA LEU A 16 -23.76 -12.70 -20.05
C LEU A 16 -22.39 -13.39 -20.16
N ILE A 17 -22.33 -14.56 -20.82
CA ILE A 17 -21.08 -15.30 -21.06
C ILE A 17 -20.12 -14.46 -21.92
N LEU A 18 -20.61 -13.84 -23.01
CA LEU A 18 -19.81 -12.97 -23.86
C LEU A 18 -19.29 -11.73 -23.10
N LEU A 19 -20.12 -11.13 -22.25
CA LEU A 19 -19.71 -10.02 -21.38
C LEU A 19 -18.65 -10.46 -20.39
N ILE A 20 -18.79 -11.62 -19.75
CA ILE A 20 -17.82 -12.19 -18.82
C ILE A 20 -16.50 -12.50 -19.54
N VAL A 21 -16.54 -13.09 -20.72
CA VAL A 21 -15.35 -13.39 -21.53
C VAL A 21 -14.65 -12.10 -21.97
N PHE A 22 -15.41 -11.09 -22.42
CA PHE A 22 -14.87 -9.79 -22.81
C PHE A 22 -14.20 -9.09 -21.62
N VAL A 23 -14.87 -9.02 -20.46
CA VAL A 23 -14.30 -8.37 -19.26
C VAL A 23 -13.09 -9.14 -18.72
N LYS A 24 -13.09 -10.48 -18.78
CA LYS A 24 -11.91 -11.29 -18.41
C LYS A 24 -10.73 -11.10 -19.38
N GLY A 25 -11.01 -10.89 -20.67
CA GLY A 25 -9.99 -10.73 -21.71
C GLY A 25 -9.31 -9.34 -21.73
N CYS A 26 -9.92 -8.31 -21.13
CA CYS A 26 -9.34 -6.97 -21.12
C CYS A 26 -8.16 -6.88 -20.13
N SER A 27 -6.94 -6.77 -20.66
CA SER A 27 -5.75 -6.45 -19.88
C SER A 27 -5.70 -4.96 -19.55
N TYR A 28 -5.17 -4.61 -18.37
CA TYR A 28 -4.82 -3.22 -18.01
C TYR A 28 -3.43 -2.84 -18.51
N TRP A 29 -2.59 -3.84 -18.75
CA TRP A 29 -1.27 -3.68 -19.32
C TRP A 29 -1.22 -4.24 -20.73
N GLN A 30 -0.74 -3.44 -21.70
CA GLN A 30 -0.58 -3.78 -23.11
C GLN A 30 0.80 -3.36 -23.64
N GLY A 31 1.73 -3.08 -22.73
CA GLY A 31 3.09 -2.65 -23.06
C GLY A 31 4.06 -3.82 -23.28
N PRO A 32 5.37 -3.55 -23.18
CA PRO A 32 6.41 -4.55 -23.33
C PRO A 32 6.25 -5.77 -22.41
N HIS A 33 6.86 -6.87 -22.80
CA HIS A 33 6.86 -8.10 -22.01
C HIS A 33 7.42 -7.86 -20.59
N SER A 34 6.79 -8.49 -19.61
CA SER A 34 7.24 -8.52 -18.22
C SER A 34 7.23 -9.97 -17.73
N ASP A 35 8.30 -10.42 -17.06
CA ASP A 35 8.51 -11.81 -16.64
C ASP A 35 7.44 -12.31 -15.68
N HIS A 36 6.79 -11.39 -14.96
CA HIS A 36 5.75 -11.67 -14.00
C HIS A 36 4.34 -11.29 -14.50
N PHE A 37 4.16 -11.16 -15.83
CA PHE A 37 2.86 -10.94 -16.46
C PHE A 37 2.48 -12.11 -17.36
N LYS A 38 1.44 -12.87 -16.99
CA LYS A 38 0.94 -14.03 -17.72
C LYS A 38 -0.58 -14.02 -17.77
N GLU A 39 -1.16 -14.44 -18.88
CA GLU A 39 -2.62 -14.57 -19.05
C GLU A 39 -3.39 -13.29 -18.66
N ASN A 40 -2.88 -12.13 -19.06
CA ASN A 40 -3.46 -10.81 -18.76
C ASN A 40 -3.50 -10.46 -17.25
N ARG A 41 -2.63 -11.08 -16.43
CA ARG A 41 -2.52 -10.83 -14.99
C ARG A 41 -1.08 -10.84 -14.54
N PHE A 42 -0.79 -10.07 -13.52
CA PHE A 42 0.48 -10.15 -12.81
C PHE A 42 0.47 -11.33 -11.83
N ILE A 43 1.62 -11.91 -11.59
CA ILE A 43 1.79 -13.08 -10.73
C ILE A 43 2.89 -12.85 -9.69
N ASN A 44 2.73 -13.45 -8.52
CA ASN A 44 3.83 -13.57 -7.54
C ASN A 44 4.76 -14.71 -7.95
N ASN A 45 6.03 -14.60 -7.54
CA ASN A 45 7.00 -15.69 -7.67
C ASN A 45 6.78 -16.81 -6.64
N GLU A 46 5.98 -16.55 -5.60
CA GLU A 46 5.66 -17.50 -4.53
C GLU A 46 4.16 -17.81 -4.53
N PRO A 47 3.73 -19.01 -4.08
CA PRO A 47 2.32 -19.40 -4.06
C PRO A 47 1.46 -18.47 -3.21
N ASN A 48 0.26 -18.18 -3.70
CA ASN A 48 -0.81 -17.49 -2.99
C ASN A 48 -1.85 -18.49 -2.46
N ASN A 49 -2.73 -17.99 -1.60
CA ASN A 49 -3.90 -18.74 -1.15
C ASN A 49 -4.77 -19.18 -2.34
N THR A 50 -5.31 -20.38 -2.25
CA THR A 50 -6.26 -20.95 -3.21
C THR A 50 -7.68 -20.46 -2.95
N PHE A 51 -8.60 -20.76 -3.85
CA PHE A 51 -10.02 -20.48 -3.63
C PHE A 51 -10.59 -21.27 -2.43
N SER A 52 -10.16 -22.51 -2.23
CA SER A 52 -10.52 -23.29 -1.04
C SER A 52 -10.02 -22.70 0.27
N ASP A 53 -8.82 -22.09 0.27
CA ASP A 53 -8.30 -21.38 1.45
C ASP A 53 -9.18 -20.17 1.79
N HIS A 54 -9.67 -19.44 0.79
CA HIS A 54 -10.59 -18.31 1.01
C HIS A 54 -11.92 -18.76 1.61
N LEU A 55 -12.49 -19.88 1.12
CA LEU A 55 -13.73 -20.42 1.67
C LEU A 55 -13.54 -20.90 3.12
N LYS A 56 -12.41 -21.56 3.40
CA LYS A 56 -12.06 -21.99 4.75
C LYS A 56 -11.88 -20.78 5.69
N TRP A 57 -11.16 -19.75 5.25
CA TRP A 57 -10.98 -18.52 6.04
C TRP A 57 -12.34 -17.86 6.34
N LEU A 58 -13.22 -17.71 5.35
CA LEU A 58 -14.56 -17.15 5.58
C LEU A 58 -15.38 -17.96 6.59
N TRP A 59 -15.23 -19.29 6.60
CA TRP A 59 -15.90 -20.17 7.56
C TRP A 59 -15.33 -20.05 8.98
N GLU A 60 -14.01 -19.87 9.10
CA GLU A 60 -13.28 -19.78 10.37
C GLU A 60 -13.15 -18.34 10.90
N MET A 61 -13.62 -17.35 10.14
CA MET A 61 -13.44 -15.94 10.47
C MET A 61 -14.16 -15.57 11.77
N GLU A 62 -13.41 -15.05 12.73
CA GLU A 62 -13.90 -14.54 13.99
C GLU A 62 -13.53 -13.07 14.11
N THR A 63 -14.51 -12.19 13.92
CA THR A 63 -14.26 -10.74 14.00
C THR A 63 -14.13 -10.29 15.45
N VAL A 64 -13.10 -9.49 15.73
CA VAL A 64 -12.92 -8.80 17.00
C VAL A 64 -13.56 -7.42 16.93
N GLU A 65 -14.31 -7.06 17.96
CA GLU A 65 -14.94 -5.75 18.03
C GLU A 65 -13.89 -4.65 18.27
N TRP A 66 -13.87 -3.66 17.39
CA TRP A 66 -13.06 -2.47 17.53
C TRP A 66 -13.88 -1.28 18.03
N PRO A 67 -13.24 -0.27 18.65
CA PRO A 67 -13.90 0.99 18.97
C PRO A 67 -14.52 1.60 17.73
N LYS A 68 -15.70 2.21 17.86
CA LYS A 68 -16.34 2.93 16.75
C LYS A 68 -15.53 4.13 16.30
N TRP A 69 -14.86 4.78 17.24
CA TRP A 69 -14.00 5.93 17.00
C TRP A 69 -12.92 6.06 18.08
N ILE A 70 -11.75 6.53 17.67
CA ILE A 70 -10.62 6.85 18.54
C ILE A 70 -10.18 8.28 18.22
N ASP A 71 -10.14 9.14 19.24
CA ASP A 71 -9.60 10.49 19.12
C ASP A 71 -8.10 10.49 19.38
N ASP A 72 -7.34 10.91 18.39
CA ASP A 72 -5.89 11.06 18.53
C ASP A 72 -5.55 12.49 18.96
N PRO A 73 -4.54 12.66 19.85
CA PRO A 73 -4.11 14.00 20.24
C PRO A 73 -3.54 14.75 19.03
N PRO A 74 -3.86 16.05 18.88
CA PRO A 74 -3.38 16.85 17.75
C PRO A 74 -1.84 16.88 17.74
N GLN A 75 -1.29 16.78 16.53
CA GLN A 75 0.16 16.85 16.30
C GLN A 75 0.51 18.17 15.61
N PRO A 76 1.77 18.63 15.71
CA PRO A 76 2.24 19.79 14.96
C PRO A 76 2.02 19.63 13.46
N ARG A 77 1.64 20.73 12.80
CA ARG A 77 1.51 20.74 11.33
C ARG A 77 2.84 20.34 10.68
N PRO A 78 2.78 19.62 9.54
CA PRO A 78 4.00 19.31 8.79
C PRO A 78 4.65 20.61 8.26
N LEU A 79 5.94 20.56 8.02
CA LEU A 79 6.67 21.63 7.36
C LEU A 79 6.18 21.77 5.92
N SER A 80 6.29 22.98 5.35
CA SER A 80 6.00 23.16 3.92
C SER A 80 6.98 22.35 3.06
N TYR A 81 8.25 22.38 3.40
CA TYR A 81 9.35 21.61 2.80
C TYR A 81 10.48 21.39 3.81
N VAL A 82 11.24 20.32 3.63
CA VAL A 82 12.57 20.12 4.20
C VAL A 82 13.57 20.36 3.07
N LYS A 83 14.27 21.49 3.11
CA LYS A 83 15.19 21.91 2.04
C LYS A 83 16.58 21.32 2.17
N GLU A 84 16.97 21.00 3.40
CA GLU A 84 18.26 20.44 3.73
C GLU A 84 18.39 19.02 3.17
N ASN A 85 19.43 18.76 2.41
CA ASN A 85 19.68 17.46 1.80
C ASN A 85 20.22 16.39 2.78
N ASN A 86 20.57 16.78 3.99
CA ASN A 86 21.01 15.89 5.06
C ASN A 86 19.92 15.57 6.09
N ILE A 87 18.67 16.00 5.85
CA ILE A 87 17.52 15.75 6.70
C ILE A 87 16.48 14.94 5.92
N LEU A 88 16.01 13.87 6.53
CA LEU A 88 14.81 13.13 6.14
C LEU A 88 13.78 13.31 7.25
N ARG A 89 12.64 13.90 6.93
CA ARG A 89 11.47 13.95 7.82
C ARG A 89 10.39 13.02 7.30
N VAL A 90 9.82 12.22 8.17
CA VAL A 90 8.66 11.39 7.89
C VAL A 90 7.53 11.72 8.86
N THR A 91 6.31 11.81 8.35
CA THR A 91 5.11 12.04 9.18
C THR A 91 4.09 10.95 8.87
N TYR A 92 3.64 10.24 9.90
CA TYR A 92 2.60 9.23 9.76
C TYR A 92 1.24 9.89 9.62
N VAL A 93 0.62 9.77 8.46
CA VAL A 93 -0.69 10.37 8.22
C VAL A 93 -1.79 9.43 8.69
N ASN A 94 -1.85 8.24 8.13
CA ASN A 94 -2.75 7.14 8.52
C ASN A 94 -2.45 5.91 7.65
N HIS A 95 -2.89 4.75 8.07
CA HIS A 95 -2.84 3.50 7.32
C HIS A 95 -1.48 3.28 6.63
N ALA A 96 -1.40 3.38 5.30
CA ALA A 96 -0.15 3.35 4.53
C ALA A 96 0.22 4.74 3.97
N SER A 97 -0.48 5.80 4.38
CA SER A 97 -0.19 7.18 3.99
C SER A 97 0.89 7.76 4.87
N VAL A 98 2.06 8.01 4.30
CA VAL A 98 3.23 8.63 4.96
C VAL A 98 3.70 9.82 4.13
N LEU A 99 3.84 10.98 4.76
CA LEU A 99 4.48 12.13 4.15
C LEU A 99 5.99 12.06 4.39
N ILE A 100 6.76 11.98 3.32
CA ILE A 100 8.22 11.92 3.30
C ILE A 100 8.73 13.23 2.73
N GLN A 101 9.52 13.97 3.52
CA GLN A 101 10.03 15.29 3.15
C GLN A 101 11.55 15.28 3.22
N THR A 102 12.21 15.59 2.13
CA THR A 102 13.68 15.60 2.03
C THR A 102 14.11 16.32 0.76
N ASP A 103 15.27 16.97 0.76
CA ASP A 103 15.90 17.56 -0.42
C ASP A 103 14.94 18.48 -1.24
N GLY A 104 14.09 19.22 -0.54
CA GLY A 104 13.11 20.12 -1.16
C GLY A 104 11.92 19.44 -1.86
N VAL A 105 11.70 18.14 -1.64
CA VAL A 105 10.61 17.35 -2.27
C VAL A 105 9.69 16.76 -1.21
N ASN A 106 8.39 16.88 -1.43
CA ASN A 106 7.35 16.24 -0.64
C ASN A 106 6.79 15.02 -1.37
N ILE A 107 7.01 13.84 -0.83
CA ILE A 107 6.54 12.56 -1.36
C ILE A 107 5.44 12.03 -0.44
N LEU A 108 4.30 11.63 -0.99
CA LEU A 108 3.18 11.06 -0.25
C LEU A 108 2.91 9.64 -0.73
N THR A 109 2.88 8.68 0.20
CA THR A 109 2.58 7.27 -0.12
C THR A 109 1.10 6.99 0.07
N ASP A 110 0.50 6.18 -0.79
CA ASP A 110 -0.85 5.60 -0.72
C ASP A 110 -1.88 6.51 -0.03
N PRO A 111 -2.17 7.70 -0.60
CA PRO A 111 -2.96 8.72 0.08
C PRO A 111 -4.44 8.34 0.20
N ILE A 112 -4.95 8.29 1.44
CA ILE A 112 -6.35 8.04 1.73
C ILE A 112 -6.90 8.95 2.83
N TRP A 113 -7.91 9.77 2.47
CA TRP A 113 -8.67 10.64 3.39
C TRP A 113 -10.15 10.32 3.42
N SER A 114 -10.62 9.38 2.59
CA SER A 114 -12.03 8.94 2.60
C SER A 114 -12.40 8.26 3.91
N GLU A 115 -13.67 8.43 4.32
CA GLU A 115 -14.22 7.80 5.53
C GLU A 115 -14.37 6.28 5.41
N CYS A 116 -14.32 5.78 4.19
CA CYS A 116 -14.50 4.36 3.90
C CYS A 116 -13.52 3.92 2.81
N ALA A 117 -12.80 2.83 3.06
CA ALA A 117 -12.01 2.12 2.06
C ALA A 117 -12.94 1.13 1.32
N GLY A 118 -13.48 1.55 0.19
CA GLY A 118 -14.46 0.75 -0.53
C GLY A 118 -14.90 1.36 -1.87
N PRO A 119 -15.76 0.66 -2.61
CA PRO A 119 -16.21 1.10 -3.93
C PRO A 119 -17.06 2.36 -3.90
N VAL A 120 -17.73 2.62 -2.79
CA VAL A 120 -18.56 3.80 -2.54
C VAL A 120 -18.42 4.24 -1.07
N SER A 121 -18.80 5.47 -0.76
CA SER A 121 -18.59 6.08 0.58
C SER A 121 -19.28 5.37 1.75
N TRP A 122 -20.23 4.49 1.48
CA TRP A 122 -21.00 3.75 2.49
C TRP A 122 -20.73 2.24 2.51
N ALA A 123 -19.96 1.69 1.55
CA ALA A 123 -19.66 0.26 1.45
C ALA A 123 -18.16 0.01 1.45
N GLY A 124 -17.68 -0.73 2.42
CA GLY A 124 -16.27 -1.06 2.66
C GLY A 124 -15.88 -0.86 4.11
N ALA A 125 -14.60 -0.95 4.40
CA ALA A 125 -14.06 -0.77 5.73
C ALA A 125 -14.12 0.71 6.15
N LYS A 126 -14.82 0.99 7.25
CA LYS A 126 -14.91 2.35 7.81
C LYS A 126 -13.69 2.66 8.66
N ARG A 127 -13.19 3.89 8.55
CA ARG A 127 -12.14 4.34 9.45
C ARG A 127 -12.66 4.52 10.87
N ILE A 128 -11.78 4.26 11.83
CA ILE A 128 -12.06 4.43 13.25
C ILE A 128 -11.36 5.63 13.86
N ARG A 129 -10.62 6.41 13.07
CA ARG A 129 -9.94 7.64 13.49
C ARG A 129 -9.66 8.58 12.32
N ALA A 130 -9.50 9.86 12.61
CA ALA A 130 -9.15 10.84 11.60
C ALA A 130 -7.73 10.65 11.06
N PRO A 131 -7.44 11.06 9.81
CA PRO A 131 -6.06 11.23 9.36
C PRO A 131 -5.31 12.21 10.25
N GLY A 132 -4.07 11.89 10.62
CA GLY A 132 -3.25 12.71 11.50
C GLY A 132 -2.84 14.08 10.94
N ILE A 133 -3.00 14.28 9.63
CA ILE A 133 -2.90 15.57 8.96
C ILE A 133 -4.26 15.88 8.34
N LYS A 134 -4.89 17.00 8.71
CA LYS A 134 -6.10 17.46 8.04
C LYS A 134 -5.79 17.77 6.57
N PHE A 135 -6.73 17.48 5.67
CA PHE A 135 -6.48 17.63 4.24
C PHE A 135 -6.04 19.05 3.85
N ASN A 136 -6.61 20.08 4.45
CA ASN A 136 -6.27 21.48 4.23
C ASN A 136 -4.95 21.93 4.89
N GLU A 137 -4.33 21.08 5.69
CA GLU A 137 -3.02 21.30 6.31
C GLU A 137 -1.91 20.52 5.60
N LEU A 138 -2.27 19.72 4.58
CA LEU A 138 -1.32 18.98 3.76
C LEU A 138 -0.47 19.98 2.97
N PRO A 139 0.88 19.91 3.02
CA PRO A 139 1.73 20.75 2.19
C PRO A 139 1.54 20.40 0.71
N LYS A 140 2.04 21.24 -0.20
CA LYS A 140 2.10 20.90 -1.62
C LYS A 140 2.82 19.56 -1.80
N ILE A 141 2.21 18.64 -2.53
CA ILE A 141 2.78 17.32 -2.82
C ILE A 141 3.39 17.33 -4.22
N ASP A 142 4.65 16.93 -4.31
CA ASP A 142 5.38 16.88 -5.58
C ASP A 142 5.28 15.49 -6.23
N ILE A 143 5.31 14.42 -5.41
CA ILE A 143 5.25 13.04 -5.88
C ILE A 143 4.27 12.22 -5.02
N ILE A 144 3.46 11.40 -5.67
CA ILE A 144 2.63 10.38 -5.02
C ILE A 144 3.14 9.01 -5.45
N LEU A 145 3.32 8.12 -4.46
CA LEU A 145 3.68 6.72 -4.68
C LEU A 145 2.47 5.84 -4.38
N ILE A 146 2.04 5.04 -5.35
CA ILE A 146 0.94 4.08 -5.20
C ILE A 146 1.50 2.67 -5.25
N SER A 147 1.46 1.98 -4.12
CA SER A 147 1.99 0.62 -4.00
C SER A 147 1.16 -0.39 -4.79
N HIS A 148 -0.15 -0.31 -4.69
CA HIS A 148 -1.12 -1.15 -5.40
C HIS A 148 -2.51 -0.52 -5.41
N ASP A 149 -3.49 -1.17 -6.02
CA ASP A 149 -4.78 -0.56 -6.29
C ASP A 149 -5.93 -1.01 -5.36
N HIS A 150 -5.67 -1.64 -4.22
CA HIS A 150 -6.73 -1.88 -3.24
C HIS A 150 -7.34 -0.57 -2.76
N TYR A 151 -8.57 -0.63 -2.21
CA TYR A 151 -9.34 0.57 -1.87
C TYR A 151 -8.72 1.41 -0.76
N ASP A 152 -8.00 0.82 0.15
CA ASP A 152 -7.32 1.41 1.30
C ASP A 152 -5.96 2.04 0.97
N HIS A 153 -5.43 1.79 -0.25
CA HIS A 153 -4.16 2.33 -0.76
C HIS A 153 -4.35 3.31 -1.92
N LEU A 154 -5.35 3.10 -2.74
CA LEU A 154 -5.65 3.97 -3.88
C LEU A 154 -7.04 4.59 -3.71
N ASP A 155 -7.12 5.74 -3.08
CA ASP A 155 -8.34 6.53 -2.92
C ASP A 155 -8.48 7.55 -4.05
N ILE A 156 -9.35 7.26 -5.01
CA ILE A 156 -9.61 8.13 -6.17
C ILE A 156 -10.12 9.50 -5.75
N LEU A 157 -10.93 9.60 -4.69
CA LEU A 157 -11.47 10.87 -4.21
C LEU A 157 -10.38 11.74 -3.61
N THR A 158 -9.48 11.16 -2.83
CA THR A 158 -8.31 11.84 -2.29
C THR A 158 -7.37 12.29 -3.40
N LEU A 159 -7.04 11.40 -4.35
CA LEU A 159 -6.19 11.76 -5.49
C LEU A 159 -6.76 12.94 -6.28
N LYS A 160 -8.06 12.93 -6.58
CA LYS A 160 -8.72 14.05 -7.29
C LYS A 160 -8.53 15.39 -6.57
N LYS A 161 -8.65 15.40 -5.23
CA LYS A 161 -8.43 16.60 -4.44
C LYS A 161 -6.97 17.06 -4.48
N ILE A 162 -5.99 16.15 -4.34
CA ILE A 162 -4.56 16.48 -4.36
C ILE A 162 -4.15 16.99 -5.75
N ILE A 163 -4.61 16.34 -6.82
CA ILE A 163 -4.37 16.78 -8.20
C ILE A 163 -4.85 18.22 -8.40
N GLY A 164 -6.02 18.58 -7.89
CA GLY A 164 -6.59 19.92 -8.00
C GLY A 164 -5.78 21.02 -7.28
N THR A 165 -4.92 20.66 -6.32
CA THR A 165 -4.14 21.61 -5.51
C THR A 165 -2.65 21.59 -5.78
N SER A 166 -2.08 20.46 -6.11
CA SER A 166 -0.62 20.25 -6.11
C SER A 166 -0.05 19.82 -7.46
N HIS A 167 -0.83 19.25 -8.37
CA HIS A 167 -0.40 18.67 -9.65
C HIS A 167 0.81 17.71 -9.52
N PRO A 168 0.77 16.70 -8.62
CA PRO A 168 1.90 15.85 -8.34
C PRO A 168 2.22 14.89 -9.49
N LEU A 169 3.47 14.44 -9.58
CA LEU A 169 3.77 13.23 -10.35
C LEU A 169 3.22 12.01 -9.59
N ILE A 170 2.49 11.13 -10.26
CA ILE A 170 2.01 9.86 -9.68
C ILE A 170 2.86 8.72 -10.25
N LEU A 171 3.48 7.94 -9.38
CA LEU A 171 4.21 6.72 -9.72
C LEU A 171 3.46 5.51 -9.17
N GLY A 172 3.32 4.46 -9.99
CA GLY A 172 2.71 3.20 -9.60
C GLY A 172 3.14 2.05 -10.50
N GLY A 173 2.72 0.84 -10.19
CA GLY A 173 3.02 -0.35 -10.99
C GLY A 173 2.34 -0.35 -12.35
N LEU A 174 2.78 -1.24 -13.24
CA LEU A 174 2.18 -1.44 -14.57
C LEU A 174 0.67 -1.65 -14.49
N GLY A 175 -0.09 -1.06 -15.40
CA GLY A 175 -1.57 -1.09 -15.41
C GLY A 175 -2.23 0.02 -14.59
N ILE A 176 -1.49 0.78 -13.76
CA ILE A 176 -2.07 1.82 -12.89
C ILE A 176 -2.71 2.96 -13.68
N THR A 177 -2.19 3.34 -14.84
CA THR A 177 -2.79 4.39 -15.69
C THR A 177 -4.21 4.04 -16.10
N LYS A 178 -4.47 2.75 -16.41
CA LYS A 178 -5.83 2.30 -16.72
C LYS A 178 -6.76 2.45 -15.52
N ARG A 179 -6.26 2.17 -14.32
CA ARG A 179 -6.99 2.34 -13.06
C ARG A 179 -7.32 3.82 -12.81
N LEU A 180 -6.39 4.73 -13.11
CA LEU A 180 -6.52 6.16 -12.89
C LEU A 180 -7.20 6.91 -14.07
N ASN A 181 -7.63 6.22 -15.11
CA ASN A 181 -8.19 6.84 -16.33
C ASN A 181 -9.38 7.77 -16.05
N SER A 182 -10.18 7.48 -15.03
CA SER A 182 -11.31 8.31 -14.63
C SER A 182 -10.90 9.72 -14.13
N LEU A 183 -9.68 9.90 -13.69
CA LEU A 183 -9.14 11.18 -13.25
C LEU A 183 -8.76 12.10 -14.41
N LYS A 184 -8.62 11.57 -15.63
CA LYS A 184 -8.14 12.32 -16.84
C LYS A 184 -6.86 13.11 -16.53
N TYR A 185 -5.93 12.46 -15.83
CA TYR A 185 -4.67 13.03 -15.38
C TYR A 185 -3.51 12.34 -16.08
N ASP A 186 -2.64 13.10 -16.69
CA ASP A 186 -1.56 12.63 -17.58
C ASP A 186 -0.19 12.52 -16.91
N ASN A 187 0.03 13.23 -15.78
CA ASN A 187 1.29 13.16 -15.06
C ASN A 187 1.40 11.89 -14.19
N VAL A 188 1.19 10.75 -14.84
CA VAL A 188 1.27 9.40 -14.26
C VAL A 188 2.34 8.60 -14.99
N LYS A 189 3.24 7.96 -14.23
CA LYS A 189 4.26 7.04 -14.75
C LYS A 189 4.06 5.66 -14.17
N GLN A 190 4.08 4.66 -15.03
CA GLN A 190 4.04 3.25 -14.66
C GLN A 190 5.45 2.69 -14.64
N LEU A 191 5.75 1.90 -13.62
CA LEU A 191 7.04 1.24 -13.46
C LEU A 191 6.84 -0.27 -13.36
N ASP A 192 7.70 -1.00 -13.99
CA ASP A 192 7.90 -2.43 -13.72
C ASP A 192 8.83 -2.62 -12.53
N TRP A 193 8.86 -3.81 -11.93
CA TRP A 193 9.82 -4.11 -10.87
C TRP A 193 11.24 -3.84 -11.35
N TRP A 194 12.02 -3.19 -10.49
CA TRP A 194 13.39 -2.74 -10.71
C TRP A 194 13.57 -1.58 -11.67
N GLN A 195 12.50 -1.06 -12.27
CA GLN A 195 12.57 0.18 -13.04
C GLN A 195 12.71 1.40 -12.12
N GLU A 196 13.41 2.40 -12.63
CA GLU A 196 13.79 3.61 -11.90
C GLU A 196 13.23 4.87 -12.56
N TYR A 197 12.86 5.83 -11.73
CA TYR A 197 12.52 7.18 -12.12
C TYR A 197 13.42 8.17 -11.37
N SER A 198 14.15 9.02 -12.11
CA SER A 198 14.96 10.10 -11.51
C SER A 198 14.11 11.36 -11.42
N PHE A 199 13.89 11.87 -10.21
CA PHE A 199 13.11 13.09 -9.96
C PHE A 199 13.98 14.31 -9.68
N SER A 200 15.27 14.12 -9.39
CA SER A 200 16.28 15.17 -9.26
C SER A 200 17.65 14.61 -9.65
N PRO A 201 18.70 15.43 -9.76
CA PRO A 201 20.06 14.94 -10.02
C PRO A 201 20.57 13.92 -9.00
N THR A 202 20.11 14.02 -7.76
CA THR A 202 20.51 13.17 -6.64
C THR A 202 19.41 12.20 -6.19
N GLY A 203 18.17 12.42 -6.64
CA GLY A 203 16.99 11.70 -6.20
C GLY A 203 16.49 10.68 -7.24
N LYS A 204 16.33 9.42 -6.81
CA LYS A 204 15.77 8.34 -7.62
C LYS A 204 14.72 7.54 -6.85
N ILE A 205 13.72 7.08 -7.56
CA ILE A 205 12.70 6.14 -7.05
C ILE A 205 12.78 4.88 -7.88
N THR A 206 12.97 3.73 -7.22
CA THR A 206 12.94 2.41 -7.85
C THR A 206 11.71 1.66 -7.39
N PHE A 207 10.90 1.16 -8.30
CA PHE A 207 9.79 0.25 -7.96
C PHE A 207 10.35 -1.15 -7.70
N VAL A 208 10.01 -1.74 -6.55
CA VAL A 208 10.59 -3.01 -6.11
C VAL A 208 9.50 -4.06 -5.86
N PRO A 209 9.81 -5.36 -6.01
CA PRO A 209 8.85 -6.43 -5.75
C PRO A 209 8.29 -6.38 -4.34
N SER A 210 7.05 -6.82 -4.20
CA SER A 210 6.44 -7.26 -2.96
C SER A 210 5.61 -8.53 -3.20
N ARG A 211 5.26 -9.25 -2.16
CA ARG A 211 4.40 -10.42 -2.23
C ARG A 211 3.01 -10.06 -1.76
N HIS A 212 2.15 -9.73 -2.69
CA HIS A 212 0.78 -9.29 -2.43
C HIS A 212 -0.12 -9.59 -3.63
N SER A 213 -1.14 -8.78 -3.85
CA SER A 213 -2.07 -8.85 -4.98
C SER A 213 -2.61 -7.46 -5.31
N SER A 214 -3.42 -7.37 -6.33
CA SER A 214 -4.15 -6.16 -6.71
C SER A 214 -5.57 -6.48 -7.16
N GLY A 215 -6.42 -5.46 -7.27
CA GLY A 215 -7.79 -5.57 -7.75
C GLY A 215 -8.81 -4.97 -6.81
N ARG A 216 -9.98 -4.64 -7.35
CA ARG A 216 -11.10 -3.98 -6.65
C ARG A 216 -12.43 -4.69 -6.82
N GLY A 217 -12.45 -5.74 -7.60
CA GLY A 217 -13.67 -6.47 -7.91
C GLY A 217 -13.40 -7.88 -8.42
N MET A 218 -14.46 -8.54 -8.79
CA MET A 218 -14.44 -9.95 -9.14
C MET A 218 -13.62 -10.26 -10.41
N PHE A 219 -13.47 -9.29 -11.35
CA PHE A 219 -12.89 -9.54 -12.66
C PHE A 219 -11.54 -8.86 -12.90
N ASP A 220 -11.04 -8.05 -11.96
CA ASP A 220 -9.84 -7.26 -12.14
C ASP A 220 -8.67 -7.66 -11.23
N LYS A 221 -8.79 -8.79 -10.51
CA LYS A 221 -7.73 -9.33 -9.67
C LYS A 221 -6.43 -9.43 -10.46
N ASN A 222 -5.35 -8.83 -9.93
CA ASN A 222 -4.00 -8.84 -10.48
C ASN A 222 -3.86 -8.23 -11.89
N LYS A 223 -4.74 -7.28 -12.25
CA LYS A 223 -4.61 -6.54 -13.53
C LYS A 223 -3.69 -5.32 -13.45
N THR A 224 -3.33 -4.89 -12.26
CA THR A 224 -2.29 -3.90 -11.98
C THR A 224 -1.14 -4.57 -11.22
N LEU A 225 0.09 -4.13 -11.45
CA LEU A 225 1.25 -4.61 -10.72
C LEU A 225 1.32 -3.92 -9.37
N TRP A 226 1.58 -4.68 -8.32
CA TRP A 226 1.84 -4.22 -6.96
C TRP A 226 3.34 -4.21 -6.66
N GLY A 227 3.75 -3.44 -5.64
CA GLY A 227 5.15 -3.39 -5.22
C GLY A 227 5.40 -2.28 -4.21
N GLY A 228 6.65 -2.17 -3.79
CA GLY A 228 7.14 -1.08 -2.96
C GLY A 228 8.00 -0.10 -3.75
N PHE A 229 8.55 0.87 -3.04
CA PHE A 229 9.43 1.89 -3.61
C PHE A 229 10.68 2.07 -2.75
N VAL A 230 11.84 2.03 -3.39
CA VAL A 230 13.08 2.52 -2.78
C VAL A 230 13.32 3.93 -3.26
N ILE A 231 13.32 4.87 -2.34
CA ILE A 231 13.61 6.29 -2.57
C ILE A 231 15.07 6.51 -2.18
N LYS A 232 15.92 6.73 -3.18
CA LYS A 232 17.33 7.07 -2.98
C LYS A 232 17.48 8.58 -2.96
N VAL A 233 17.96 9.12 -1.87
CA VAL A 233 18.21 10.55 -1.62
C VAL A 233 19.56 10.71 -0.92
N PRO A 234 20.14 11.94 -0.83
CA PRO A 234 21.45 12.15 -0.21
C PRO A 234 21.56 11.60 1.20
N VAL A 235 20.52 11.72 2.02
CA VAL A 235 20.49 11.20 3.40
C VAL A 235 20.46 9.67 3.50
N GLY A 236 20.28 8.95 2.39
CA GLY A 236 20.28 7.49 2.30
C GLY A 236 19.03 6.90 1.63
N ASN A 237 18.94 5.58 1.59
CA ASN A 237 17.81 4.88 1.00
C ASN A 237 16.63 4.80 1.98
N VAL A 238 15.42 5.10 1.50
CA VAL A 238 14.16 4.89 2.20
C VAL A 238 13.37 3.82 1.46
N LEU A 239 12.94 2.77 2.14
CA LEU A 239 12.04 1.76 1.59
C LEU A 239 10.63 2.00 2.12
N PHE A 240 9.68 2.22 1.22
CA PHE A 240 8.25 2.06 1.46
C PHE A 240 7.81 0.79 0.74
N VAL A 241 7.39 -0.24 1.46
CA VAL A 241 7.14 -1.55 0.83
C VAL A 241 5.68 -1.74 0.41
N GLY A 242 4.77 -0.87 0.88
CA GLY A 242 3.32 -1.07 0.72
C GLY A 242 2.86 -2.28 1.51
N ASP A 243 1.88 -3.00 0.96
CA ASP A 243 1.44 -4.27 1.52
C ASP A 243 2.27 -5.42 0.98
N THR A 244 2.65 -6.33 1.87
CA THR A 244 3.42 -7.51 1.50
C THR A 244 3.42 -8.57 2.58
N ALA A 245 3.49 -9.83 2.17
CA ALA A 245 3.99 -10.91 3.00
C ALA A 245 5.51 -10.86 3.12
N PHE A 246 6.06 -11.57 4.11
CA PHE A 246 7.51 -11.86 4.16
C PHE A 246 7.90 -12.79 3.01
N GLY A 247 9.01 -12.50 2.31
CA GLY A 247 9.43 -13.26 1.13
C GLY A 247 10.92 -13.13 0.80
N GLU A 248 11.37 -13.93 -0.15
CA GLU A 248 12.78 -13.98 -0.58
C GLU A 248 13.21 -12.71 -1.34
N PHE A 249 12.28 -11.98 -1.96
CA PHE A 249 12.56 -10.73 -2.67
C PHE A 249 13.27 -9.68 -1.79
N PHE A 250 13.13 -9.73 -0.47
CA PHE A 250 13.91 -8.88 0.44
C PHE A 250 15.42 -9.14 0.36
N LYS A 251 15.87 -10.34 -0.04
CA LYS A 251 17.29 -10.61 -0.31
C LYS A 251 17.76 -9.84 -1.54
N ASP A 252 16.95 -9.77 -2.58
CA ASP A 252 17.29 -9.06 -3.82
C ASP A 252 17.30 -7.54 -3.59
N ILE A 253 16.34 -7.01 -2.82
CA ILE A 253 16.35 -5.62 -2.37
C ILE A 253 17.63 -5.32 -1.58
N LYS A 254 17.99 -6.18 -0.61
CA LYS A 254 19.24 -6.04 0.16
C LYS A 254 20.47 -6.05 -0.73
N ARG A 255 20.54 -6.96 -1.71
CA ARG A 255 21.66 -7.07 -2.64
C ARG A 255 21.83 -5.81 -3.50
N LYS A 256 20.72 -5.23 -3.96
CA LYS A 256 20.75 -4.02 -4.82
C LYS A 256 21.05 -2.73 -4.06
N PHE A 257 20.52 -2.57 -2.84
CA PHE A 257 20.58 -1.29 -2.11
C PHE A 257 21.46 -1.30 -0.86
N SER A 258 21.96 -2.46 -0.45
CA SER A 258 22.92 -2.68 0.65
C SER A 258 22.43 -2.24 2.04
N ARG A 259 22.09 -0.98 2.25
CA ARG A 259 21.67 -0.42 3.53
C ARG A 259 20.52 0.57 3.38
N PHE A 260 19.64 0.60 4.38
CA PHE A 260 18.52 1.53 4.43
C PHE A 260 18.63 2.50 5.62
N ARG A 261 18.37 3.77 5.35
CA ARG A 261 18.23 4.78 6.39
C ARG A 261 16.94 4.60 7.18
N LEU A 262 15.86 4.30 6.43
CA LEU A 262 14.53 4.03 6.96
C LEU A 262 13.85 2.94 6.13
N THR A 263 13.14 2.02 6.80
CA THR A 263 12.17 1.13 6.15
C THR A 263 10.78 1.37 6.73
N ILE A 264 9.76 1.47 5.87
CA ILE A 264 8.38 1.69 6.21
C ILE A 264 7.64 0.38 5.89
N LEU A 265 7.20 -0.34 6.94
CA LEU A 265 6.80 -1.74 6.87
C LEU A 265 5.40 -1.96 7.43
N PRO A 266 4.51 -2.74 6.77
CA PRO A 266 3.20 -3.06 7.31
C PRO A 266 3.32 -3.98 8.52
N ILE A 267 2.52 -3.70 9.56
CA ILE A 267 2.48 -4.46 10.82
C ILE A 267 1.04 -4.73 11.29
N GLY A 268 0.05 -4.56 10.41
CA GLY A 268 -1.37 -4.80 10.67
C GLY A 268 -1.98 -5.83 9.72
N SER A 269 -3.25 -6.16 9.93
CA SER A 269 -4.04 -7.10 9.10
C SER A 269 -3.39 -8.47 8.91
N TYR A 270 -2.80 -9.05 9.96
CA TYR A 270 -2.01 -10.29 9.87
C TYR A 270 -2.71 -11.54 10.43
N GLU A 271 -3.85 -11.44 11.11
CA GLU A 271 -4.64 -12.58 11.59
C GLU A 271 -5.83 -12.86 10.64
N LYS A 272 -6.26 -14.15 10.49
CA LYS A 272 -5.61 -15.38 10.99
C LYS A 272 -4.34 -15.68 10.22
N ARG A 273 -3.28 -15.94 10.96
CA ARG A 273 -1.94 -16.06 10.40
C ARG A 273 -1.80 -17.12 9.29
N TRP A 274 -2.47 -18.28 9.40
CA TRP A 274 -2.36 -19.33 8.39
C TRP A 274 -2.80 -18.83 7.00
N PHE A 275 -3.78 -17.93 6.94
CA PHE A 275 -4.30 -17.34 5.71
C PHE A 275 -3.53 -16.06 5.34
N MET A 276 -3.38 -15.13 6.28
CA MET A 276 -2.77 -13.82 6.03
C MET A 276 -1.27 -13.87 5.75
N LYS A 277 -0.56 -14.92 6.18
CA LYS A 277 0.88 -15.08 5.96
C LYS A 277 1.31 -14.99 4.50
N SER A 278 0.44 -15.26 3.55
CA SER A 278 0.74 -15.16 2.11
C SER A 278 0.52 -13.75 1.53
N GLN A 279 -0.05 -12.83 2.30
CA GLN A 279 -0.46 -11.49 1.86
C GLN A 279 0.13 -10.37 2.73
N HIS A 280 0.23 -10.58 4.05
CA HIS A 280 0.63 -9.58 5.03
C HIS A 280 1.72 -10.10 5.97
N MET A 281 2.66 -9.23 6.32
CA MET A 281 3.60 -9.46 7.42
C MET A 281 2.90 -9.21 8.76
N ASN A 282 3.35 -9.94 9.78
CA ASN A 282 3.08 -9.57 11.18
C ASN A 282 4.28 -8.78 11.75
N PRO A 283 4.18 -8.25 12.97
CA PRO A 283 5.29 -7.54 13.60
C PRO A 283 6.59 -8.35 13.71
N ASP A 284 6.50 -9.67 13.93
CA ASP A 284 7.68 -10.57 13.96
C ASP A 284 8.40 -10.60 12.61
N ASP A 285 7.67 -10.74 11.51
CA ASP A 285 8.21 -10.68 10.15
C ASP A 285 8.83 -9.31 9.86
N ALA A 286 8.18 -8.22 10.27
CA ALA A 286 8.67 -6.86 10.03
C ALA A 286 9.99 -6.60 10.76
N VAL A 287 10.18 -7.10 11.98
CA VAL A 287 11.47 -7.00 12.71
C VAL A 287 12.54 -7.86 12.03
N GLN A 288 12.19 -9.01 11.48
CA GLN A 288 13.14 -9.79 10.66
C GLN A 288 13.57 -9.03 9.40
N VAL A 289 12.64 -8.32 8.72
CA VAL A 289 12.97 -7.49 7.55
C VAL A 289 13.88 -6.33 7.96
N HIS A 290 13.60 -5.63 9.08
CA HIS A 290 14.49 -4.60 9.64
C HIS A 290 15.94 -5.10 9.73
N LYS A 291 16.14 -6.26 10.34
CA LYS A 291 17.47 -6.87 10.47
C LYS A 291 18.05 -7.32 9.13
N LYS A 292 17.26 -8.01 8.31
CA LYS A 292 17.70 -8.52 6.99
C LYS A 292 18.17 -7.40 6.09
N LEU A 293 17.48 -6.25 6.07
CA LEU A 293 17.84 -5.08 5.26
C LEU A 293 18.93 -4.21 5.87
N ASN A 294 19.38 -4.50 7.08
CA ASN A 294 20.33 -3.66 7.82
C ASN A 294 19.84 -2.20 7.90
N ALA A 295 18.55 -2.05 8.25
CA ALA A 295 17.92 -0.74 8.36
C ALA A 295 18.41 0.00 9.60
N SER A 296 18.74 1.28 9.48
CA SER A 296 19.09 2.10 10.65
C SER A 296 17.87 2.34 11.54
N LYS A 297 16.72 2.58 10.91
CA LYS A 297 15.41 2.74 11.55
C LYS A 297 14.34 2.04 10.71
N SER A 298 13.27 1.62 11.39
CA SER A 298 12.04 1.18 10.75
C SER A 298 10.83 1.91 11.33
N MET A 299 9.76 1.97 10.56
CA MET A 299 8.49 2.57 10.95
C MET A 299 7.36 1.62 10.56
N GLY A 300 6.48 1.30 11.50
CA GLY A 300 5.27 0.52 11.26
C GLY A 300 4.18 1.33 10.58
N ILE A 301 3.45 0.69 9.67
CA ILE A 301 2.27 1.22 8.98
C ILE A 301 1.18 0.15 8.91
N HIS A 302 0.05 0.48 8.28
CA HIS A 302 -1.07 -0.44 7.99
C HIS A 302 -1.72 -1.01 9.26
N PHE A 303 -1.97 -0.18 10.26
CA PHE A 303 -2.59 -0.57 11.52
C PHE A 303 -3.66 0.41 11.97
N ALA A 304 -4.63 -0.09 12.71
CA ALA A 304 -5.61 0.66 13.51
C ALA A 304 -6.30 1.85 12.80
N THR A 305 -6.46 1.81 11.48
CA THR A 305 -7.12 2.85 10.69
C THR A 305 -8.51 2.42 10.24
N PHE A 306 -8.59 1.30 9.54
CA PHE A 306 -9.81 0.71 9.03
C PHE A 306 -10.06 -0.63 9.73
N ASN A 307 -11.31 -0.88 10.10
CA ASN A 307 -11.71 -2.20 10.58
C ASN A 307 -12.10 -3.06 9.37
N GLU A 308 -11.15 -3.80 8.84
CA GLU A 308 -11.29 -4.68 7.67
C GLU A 308 -11.50 -6.14 8.11
N HIS A 309 -12.57 -6.42 8.84
CA HIS A 309 -12.82 -7.76 9.39
C HIS A 309 -11.63 -8.28 10.23
N ALA A 310 -11.03 -7.38 11.01
CA ALA A 310 -9.85 -7.71 11.79
C ALA A 310 -10.15 -8.80 12.81
N GLU A 311 -9.36 -9.86 12.77
CA GLU A 311 -9.36 -10.94 13.75
C GLU A 311 -8.36 -10.66 14.89
N GLN A 312 -7.76 -9.48 14.90
CA GLN A 312 -6.82 -8.98 15.90
C GLN A 312 -7.38 -7.73 16.58
N THR A 313 -7.02 -7.51 17.84
CA THR A 313 -7.41 -6.30 18.57
C THR A 313 -6.74 -5.06 17.95
N VAL A 314 -7.33 -3.89 18.15
CA VAL A 314 -6.86 -2.63 17.57
C VAL A 314 -5.43 -2.27 18.00
N ASP A 315 -4.97 -2.77 19.14
CA ASP A 315 -3.64 -2.54 19.71
C ASP A 315 -2.68 -3.75 19.60
N ALA A 316 -3.09 -4.83 18.93
CA ALA A 316 -2.29 -6.05 18.80
C ALA A 316 -0.90 -5.77 18.18
N HIS A 317 -0.85 -4.91 17.16
CA HIS A 317 0.39 -4.53 16.50
C HIS A 317 1.44 -3.95 17.44
N GLU A 318 1.05 -3.16 18.46
CA GLU A 318 1.98 -2.61 19.45
C GLU A 318 2.52 -3.69 20.39
N LYS A 319 1.63 -4.58 20.88
CA LYS A 319 1.99 -5.66 21.79
C LYS A 319 2.93 -6.66 21.12
N ASP A 320 2.57 -7.07 19.91
CA ASP A 320 3.34 -8.06 19.14
C ASP A 320 4.67 -7.50 18.67
N LEU A 321 4.73 -6.19 18.30
CA LEU A 321 5.99 -5.57 17.98
C LEU A 321 6.96 -5.54 19.16
N LYS A 322 6.51 -5.20 20.36
CA LYS A 322 7.35 -5.23 21.57
C LYS A 322 7.91 -6.64 21.82
N ILE A 323 7.09 -7.67 21.65
CA ILE A 323 7.52 -9.07 21.78
C ILE A 323 8.59 -9.39 20.72
N ALA A 324 8.36 -9.01 19.47
CA ALA A 324 9.30 -9.27 18.38
C ALA A 324 10.62 -8.51 18.56
N LEU A 325 10.60 -7.24 18.95
CA LEU A 325 11.81 -6.45 19.23
C LEU A 325 12.68 -7.10 20.30
N LYS A 326 12.05 -7.54 21.41
CA LYS A 326 12.75 -8.27 22.47
C LYS A 326 13.33 -9.60 21.96
N LYS A 327 12.56 -10.38 21.21
CA LYS A 327 12.98 -11.67 20.62
C LYS A 327 14.23 -11.54 19.74
N TYR A 328 14.32 -10.47 18.96
CA TYR A 328 15.41 -10.25 18.01
C TYR A 328 16.51 -9.32 18.50
N ASN A 329 16.44 -8.85 19.75
CA ASN A 329 17.36 -7.89 20.36
C ASN A 329 17.49 -6.59 19.51
N VAL A 330 16.36 -6.04 19.04
CA VAL A 330 16.30 -4.76 18.34
C VAL A 330 15.83 -3.69 19.33
N PRO A 331 16.57 -2.58 19.51
CA PRO A 331 16.14 -1.48 20.39
C PRO A 331 14.80 -0.88 19.92
N GLU A 332 13.91 -0.56 20.87
CA GLU A 332 12.61 0.07 20.56
C GLU A 332 12.77 1.38 19.76
N ASN A 333 13.84 2.14 20.03
CA ASN A 333 14.16 3.35 19.29
C ASN A 333 14.55 3.10 17.83
N ASP A 334 14.78 1.86 17.41
CA ASP A 334 15.14 1.52 16.04
C ASP A 334 13.96 1.07 15.19
N PHE A 335 12.81 0.78 15.84
CA PHE A 335 11.56 0.47 15.15
C PHE A 335 10.39 1.27 15.76
N TRP A 336 9.83 2.22 15.00
CA TRP A 336 8.85 3.17 15.50
C TRP A 336 7.41 2.76 15.20
N ILE A 337 6.53 2.95 16.17
CA ILE A 337 5.10 3.13 15.95
C ILE A 337 4.81 4.60 16.22
N LEU A 338 4.56 5.38 15.16
CA LEU A 338 4.26 6.79 15.29
C LEU A 338 2.77 7.00 15.55
N LYS A 339 2.42 8.01 16.32
CA LYS A 339 1.05 8.49 16.44
C LYS A 339 0.58 9.10 15.12
N PHE A 340 -0.71 9.11 14.89
CA PHE A 340 -1.30 9.76 13.72
C PHE A 340 -0.96 11.26 13.73
N GLY A 341 -0.28 11.73 12.69
CA GLY A 341 0.26 13.09 12.56
C GLY A 341 1.64 13.31 13.17
N GLU A 342 2.20 12.33 13.92
CA GLU A 342 3.56 12.45 14.47
C GLU A 342 4.60 12.45 13.37
N GLY A 343 5.49 13.43 13.41
CA GLY A 343 6.64 13.55 12.52
C GLY A 343 7.95 13.29 13.22
N ARG A 344 8.88 12.59 12.57
CA ARG A 344 10.27 12.37 13.04
C ARG A 344 11.28 12.71 11.98
N GLU A 345 12.43 13.17 12.42
CA GLU A 345 13.58 13.52 11.59
C GLU A 345 14.73 12.55 11.78
N LEU A 346 15.38 12.24 10.66
CA LEU A 346 16.66 11.53 10.61
C LEU A 346 17.69 12.43 9.97
N LYS A 347 18.74 12.77 10.70
CA LYS A 347 19.87 13.56 10.23
C LYS A 347 21.03 12.64 9.84
N MET A 348 21.82 13.02 8.81
CA MET A 348 23.07 12.33 8.50
C MET A 348 24.03 12.36 9.68
#